data_4cd8341a8618a8981d5db404b90c20da
#
_entry.id   4cd8341a8618a8981d5db404b90c20da
#
_cell.length_a   1.000
_cell.length_b   1.000
_cell.length_c   1.000
_cell.angle_alpha   90.00
_cell.angle_beta   90.00
_cell.angle_gamma   90.00
#
_symmetry.space_group_name_H-M   'P 1'
#
loop_
_entity.id
_entity.type
_entity.pdbx_description
1 polymer ?
#
loop_
_entity_poly.entity_id
_entity_poly.type
_entity_poly.pdbx_seq_one_letter_code
_entity_poly.pdbx_strand_id
1 'polypeptide(L)'
;MKLSVSFLGLICTLCAITAQEAESYFEPLKYRNIGPFRGGRSVGSVGVVNDPLTYYMGTTGGGLWKTEDAGQRWYNISDGFFKTGSVGAVAVSESNSNVIYVGMGEHAIRGVMTSYGDGVYKSINAGKTWSHTGLKATQQISRIVIHPDNPDIVFVAAQGAINGSTKDRGIYKSIDGGETWKNVLFVNDMTGASELSMDMNHPEVLYAAMWHHKREPWVVMSGGEGSGLYKSTDSGETWSQIHEGLPAEKGKMAISVSRANSNKVYALIESDSNKDLGGLFVSENAGESWSFVSGDNRLTQRAWYYTEVFSDPNNENIVYVMSAPALRSIDGGKNWEIIYGPHGDYHDLWINPNNSKNMVISDDGGAGITFNYGESWSTQANMSTAQIYRINTD
;
A
#
# COMPACT_ATOMS: atom_id res chain seq x y z
N MET A 1 -4.22 20.80 -59.87
CA MET A 1 -4.59 20.34 -58.52
C MET A 1 -4.35 18.85 -58.22
N LYS A 2 -3.91 18.04 -59.19
CA LYS A 2 -3.59 16.61 -58.98
C LYS A 2 -2.10 16.31 -58.69
N LEU A 3 -1.17 17.24 -58.97
CA LEU A 3 0.27 17.02 -58.72
C LEU A 3 0.70 17.26 -57.24
N SER A 4 -0.01 18.13 -56.51
CA SER A 4 0.35 18.48 -55.13
C SER A 4 0.02 17.38 -54.12
N VAL A 5 -0.98 16.55 -54.37
CA VAL A 5 -1.37 15.43 -53.44
C VAL A 5 -0.40 14.27 -53.55
N SER A 6 0.13 14.00 -54.77
CA SER A 6 1.11 12.92 -54.96
C SER A 6 2.47 13.24 -54.33
N PHE A 7 2.87 14.51 -54.23
CA PHE A 7 4.13 14.94 -53.66
C PHE A 7 4.08 14.88 -52.09
N LEU A 8 2.93 15.19 -51.50
CA LEU A 8 2.74 15.09 -50.05
C LEU A 8 2.70 13.63 -49.58
N GLY A 9 2.06 12.75 -50.35
CA GLY A 9 2.05 11.30 -50.08
C GLY A 9 3.44 10.68 -50.17
N LEU A 10 4.30 11.13 -51.08
CA LEU A 10 5.67 10.64 -51.23
C LEU A 10 6.59 11.09 -50.07
N ILE A 11 6.42 12.31 -49.58
CA ILE A 11 7.18 12.82 -48.40
C ILE A 11 6.77 12.07 -47.12
N CYS A 12 5.50 11.80 -46.89
CA CYS A 12 5.04 11.02 -45.73
C CYS A 12 5.54 9.57 -45.77
N THR A 13 5.59 8.95 -46.96
CA THR A 13 6.09 7.58 -47.13
C THR A 13 7.61 7.50 -46.90
N LEU A 14 8.39 8.50 -47.36
CA LEU A 14 9.84 8.59 -47.10
C LEU A 14 10.15 8.82 -45.65
N CYS A 15 9.38 9.64 -44.94
CA CYS A 15 9.55 9.82 -43.48
C CYS A 15 9.22 8.54 -42.68
N ALA A 16 8.25 7.76 -43.09
CA ALA A 16 7.92 6.48 -42.46
C ALA A 16 9.02 5.42 -42.68
N ILE A 17 9.62 5.39 -43.88
CA ILE A 17 10.71 4.45 -44.20
C ILE A 17 11.97 4.80 -43.40
N THR A 18 12.32 6.07 -43.26
CA THR A 18 13.49 6.48 -42.48
C THR A 18 13.33 6.24 -40.97
N ALA A 19 12.12 6.35 -40.41
CA ALA A 19 11.84 6.00 -39.01
C ALA A 19 11.99 4.49 -38.75
N GLN A 20 11.54 3.68 -39.72
CA GLN A 20 11.63 2.21 -39.61
C GLN A 20 13.09 1.70 -39.74
N GLU A 21 13.92 2.34 -40.58
CA GLU A 21 15.36 2.02 -40.66
C GLU A 21 16.11 2.43 -39.39
N ALA A 22 15.74 3.53 -38.72
CA ALA A 22 16.40 3.95 -37.48
C ALA A 22 16.20 2.95 -36.35
N GLU A 23 15.03 2.34 -36.21
CA GLU A 23 14.78 1.30 -35.19
C GLU A 23 15.68 0.08 -35.36
N SER A 24 15.97 -0.34 -36.60
CA SER A 24 16.82 -1.50 -36.87
C SER A 24 18.27 -1.34 -36.39
N TYR A 25 18.79 -0.11 -36.37
CA TYR A 25 20.13 0.17 -35.85
C TYR A 25 20.22 0.03 -34.32
N PHE A 26 19.13 0.16 -33.61
CA PHE A 26 19.09 0.07 -32.16
C PHE A 26 18.68 -1.32 -31.66
N GLU A 27 18.18 -2.22 -32.52
CA GLU A 27 17.76 -3.58 -32.17
C GLU A 27 18.87 -4.40 -31.46
N PRO A 28 20.15 -4.29 -31.84
CA PRO A 28 21.22 -5.00 -31.13
C PRO A 28 21.59 -4.40 -29.77
N LEU A 29 21.11 -3.17 -29.47
CA LEU A 29 21.43 -2.52 -28.20
C LEU A 29 20.63 -3.17 -27.07
N LYS A 30 21.33 -3.53 -26.00
CA LYS A 30 20.73 -4.06 -24.80
C LYS A 30 21.01 -3.11 -23.64
N TYR A 31 19.93 -2.71 -22.98
CA TYR A 31 20.08 -1.96 -21.73
C TYR A 31 20.69 -2.85 -20.65
N ARG A 32 21.67 -2.33 -19.95
CA ARG A 32 22.27 -2.96 -18.78
C ARG A 32 22.14 -2.00 -17.60
N ASN A 33 21.56 -2.46 -16.51
CA ASN A 33 21.55 -1.70 -15.28
C ASN A 33 22.98 -1.66 -14.69
N ILE A 34 23.54 -0.47 -14.54
CA ILE A 34 24.87 -0.22 -13.96
C ILE A 34 24.78 0.50 -12.61
N GLY A 35 23.58 0.63 -12.04
CA GLY A 35 23.32 1.34 -10.78
C GLY A 35 22.71 2.72 -10.99
N PRO A 36 22.62 3.53 -9.93
CA PRO A 36 23.09 3.19 -8.57
C PRO A 36 22.31 2.01 -7.98
N PHE A 37 22.99 1.07 -7.35
CA PHE A 37 22.39 -0.02 -6.59
C PHE A 37 22.00 0.49 -5.20
N ARG A 38 20.97 1.30 -5.17
CA ARG A 38 20.40 1.90 -3.97
C ARG A 38 18.89 1.82 -4.07
N GLY A 39 18.25 1.45 -2.99
CA GLY A 39 16.80 1.46 -2.88
C GLY A 39 16.23 2.87 -3.01
N GLY A 40 15.00 2.94 -3.48
CA GLY A 40 14.14 4.11 -3.50
C GLY A 40 12.81 3.75 -2.84
N ARG A 41 11.92 4.71 -2.73
CA ARG A 41 10.67 4.61 -1.99
C ARG A 41 9.87 3.35 -2.31
N SER A 42 9.47 2.66 -1.24
CA SER A 42 8.54 1.55 -1.23
C SER A 42 7.37 1.89 -0.30
N VAL A 43 6.14 1.52 -0.68
CA VAL A 43 4.91 1.78 0.11
C VAL A 43 4.08 0.53 0.37
N GLY A 44 4.56 -0.63 -0.04
CA GLY A 44 3.92 -1.90 0.24
C GLY A 44 4.93 -3.04 0.22
N SER A 45 4.95 -3.85 1.27
CA SER A 45 5.80 -5.04 1.33
C SER A 45 5.10 -6.18 2.06
N VAL A 46 5.40 -7.40 1.65
CA VAL A 46 4.83 -8.60 2.26
C VAL A 46 5.80 -9.77 2.18
N GLY A 47 5.81 -10.60 3.20
CA GLY A 47 6.51 -11.89 3.21
C GLY A 47 5.59 -13.05 2.90
N VAL A 48 6.18 -14.21 2.71
CA VAL A 48 5.46 -15.48 2.57
C VAL A 48 5.47 -16.21 3.91
N VAL A 49 4.29 -16.47 4.48
CA VAL A 49 4.13 -16.98 5.86
C VAL A 49 4.99 -18.21 6.17
N ASN A 50 5.03 -19.17 5.24
CA ASN A 50 5.74 -20.44 5.42
C ASN A 50 7.10 -20.49 4.69
N ASP A 51 7.55 -19.36 4.14
CA ASP A 51 8.87 -19.24 3.49
C ASP A 51 9.56 -17.94 3.94
N PRO A 52 10.38 -17.99 5.00
CA PRO A 52 11.00 -16.82 5.59
C PRO A 52 12.12 -16.20 4.73
N LEU A 53 12.39 -16.73 3.55
CA LEU A 53 13.35 -16.17 2.61
C LEU A 53 12.69 -15.40 1.47
N THR A 54 11.38 -15.59 1.25
CA THR A 54 10.65 -14.97 0.14
C THR A 54 9.84 -13.75 0.59
N TYR A 55 10.09 -12.62 -0.08
CA TYR A 55 9.39 -11.34 0.15
C TYR A 55 9.14 -10.61 -1.16
N TYR A 56 8.14 -9.74 -1.12
CA TYR A 56 7.78 -8.84 -2.22
C TYR A 56 7.83 -7.40 -1.75
N MET A 57 8.32 -6.50 -2.62
CA MET A 57 8.44 -5.07 -2.38
C MET A 57 7.82 -4.30 -3.54
N GLY A 58 6.79 -3.51 -3.25
CA GLY A 58 6.15 -2.59 -4.17
C GLY A 58 6.76 -1.20 -4.09
N THR A 59 7.26 -0.69 -5.21
CA THR A 59 7.93 0.61 -5.30
C THR A 59 7.03 1.67 -5.94
N THR A 60 7.33 2.94 -5.69
CA THR A 60 6.51 4.06 -6.17
C THR A 60 6.81 4.47 -7.62
N GLY A 61 7.51 3.66 -8.37
CA GLY A 61 7.81 3.95 -9.78
C GLY A 61 8.57 2.84 -10.49
N GLY A 62 9.06 1.85 -9.76
CA GLY A 62 9.85 0.74 -10.30
C GLY A 62 9.12 -0.61 -10.32
N GLY A 63 7.80 -0.63 -10.15
CA GLY A 63 7.01 -1.85 -10.15
C GLY A 63 7.17 -2.72 -8.91
N LEU A 64 7.01 -4.03 -9.09
CA LEU A 64 7.08 -5.04 -8.02
C LEU A 64 8.39 -5.83 -8.11
N TRP A 65 9.03 -5.97 -6.97
CA TRP A 65 10.28 -6.70 -6.80
C TRP A 65 10.11 -7.88 -5.86
N LYS A 66 10.87 -8.95 -6.11
CA LYS A 66 10.88 -10.17 -5.31
C LYS A 66 12.28 -10.52 -4.86
N THR A 67 12.41 -11.05 -3.66
CA THR A 67 13.59 -11.76 -3.15
C THR A 67 13.20 -13.17 -2.74
N GLU A 68 14.14 -14.12 -2.85
CA GLU A 68 14.01 -15.52 -2.40
C GLU A 68 15.22 -15.91 -1.49
N ASP A 69 15.94 -14.90 -1.01
CA ASP A 69 17.15 -15.04 -0.17
C ASP A 69 17.20 -13.99 0.95
N ALA A 70 16.02 -13.63 1.49
CA ALA A 70 15.88 -12.65 2.58
C ALA A 70 16.52 -11.29 2.28
N GLY A 71 16.37 -10.80 1.04
CA GLY A 71 16.80 -9.48 0.64
C GLY A 71 18.26 -9.37 0.22
N GLN A 72 18.98 -10.49 0.02
CA GLN A 72 20.34 -10.45 -0.51
C GLN A 72 20.34 -10.06 -2.00
N ARG A 73 19.31 -10.49 -2.74
CA ARG A 73 19.06 -10.10 -4.12
C ARG A 73 17.60 -9.76 -4.32
N TRP A 74 17.37 -8.73 -5.13
CA TRP A 74 16.03 -8.34 -5.56
C TRP A 74 15.98 -8.34 -7.08
N TYR A 75 14.89 -8.88 -7.64
CA TYR A 75 14.64 -8.88 -9.07
C TYR A 75 13.22 -8.42 -9.38
N ASN A 76 13.08 -7.64 -10.44
CA ASN A 76 11.79 -7.14 -10.90
C ASN A 76 10.97 -8.30 -11.49
N ILE A 77 9.70 -8.40 -11.09
CA ILE A 77 8.76 -9.42 -11.55
C ILE A 77 7.51 -8.82 -12.24
N SER A 78 7.49 -7.51 -12.41
CA SER A 78 6.37 -6.78 -12.99
C SER A 78 6.62 -6.27 -14.41
N ASP A 79 7.89 -6.19 -14.84
CA ASP A 79 8.25 -5.68 -16.16
C ASP A 79 7.61 -6.51 -17.27
N GLY A 80 7.01 -5.82 -18.24
CA GLY A 80 6.27 -6.43 -19.33
C GLY A 80 4.80 -6.80 -19.00
N PHE A 81 4.39 -6.70 -17.73
CA PHE A 81 3.03 -6.99 -17.28
C PHE A 81 2.28 -5.74 -16.83
N PHE A 82 2.87 -4.96 -15.91
CA PHE A 82 2.21 -3.79 -15.34
C PHE A 82 2.32 -2.59 -16.30
N LYS A 83 1.21 -1.85 -16.43
CA LYS A 83 1.14 -0.67 -17.30
C LYS A 83 1.51 0.63 -16.58
N THR A 84 1.45 0.62 -15.26
CA THR A 84 1.88 1.72 -14.38
C THR A 84 2.97 1.22 -13.45
N GLY A 85 3.89 2.10 -13.03
CA GLY A 85 5.05 1.70 -12.23
C GLY A 85 4.85 1.79 -10.73
N SER A 86 3.79 2.45 -10.25
CA SER A 86 3.55 2.66 -8.83
C SER A 86 2.69 1.56 -8.23
N VAL A 87 3.24 0.85 -7.26
CA VAL A 87 2.54 -0.16 -6.46
C VAL A 87 2.12 0.47 -5.13
N GLY A 88 0.84 0.34 -4.76
CA GLY A 88 0.29 0.85 -3.51
C GLY A 88 0.14 -0.23 -2.44
N ALA A 89 -0.24 -1.44 -2.83
CA ALA A 89 -0.43 -2.55 -1.91
C ALA A 89 -0.03 -3.88 -2.54
N VAL A 90 0.48 -4.79 -1.71
CA VAL A 90 0.82 -6.17 -2.12
C VAL A 90 0.27 -7.13 -1.08
N ALA A 91 -0.40 -8.19 -1.51
CA ALA A 91 -0.91 -9.24 -0.63
C ALA A 91 -0.61 -10.63 -1.20
N VAL A 92 -0.11 -11.53 -0.36
CA VAL A 92 0.12 -12.94 -0.67
C VAL A 92 -0.88 -13.77 0.12
N SER A 93 -1.54 -14.72 -0.54
CA SER A 93 -2.47 -15.61 0.14
C SER A 93 -1.76 -16.53 1.14
N GLU A 94 -2.26 -16.60 2.36
CA GLU A 94 -1.73 -17.50 3.40
C GLU A 94 -2.01 -18.98 3.07
N SER A 95 -3.17 -19.28 2.47
CA SER A 95 -3.55 -20.64 2.08
C SER A 95 -2.87 -21.11 0.81
N ASN A 96 -2.43 -20.20 -0.07
CA ASN A 96 -1.75 -20.54 -1.32
C ASN A 96 -0.79 -19.42 -1.75
N SER A 97 0.47 -19.53 -1.39
CA SER A 97 1.51 -18.55 -1.67
C SER A 97 1.81 -18.30 -3.17
N ASN A 98 1.25 -19.11 -4.07
CA ASN A 98 1.29 -18.83 -5.50
C ASN A 98 0.32 -17.72 -5.91
N VAL A 99 -0.70 -17.45 -5.10
CA VAL A 99 -1.69 -16.39 -5.36
C VAL A 99 -1.27 -15.10 -4.71
N ILE A 100 -1.07 -14.08 -5.55
CA ILE A 100 -0.64 -12.74 -5.14
C ILE A 100 -1.54 -11.72 -5.81
N TYR A 101 -1.96 -10.71 -5.05
CA TYR A 101 -2.65 -9.55 -5.58
C TYR A 101 -1.81 -8.28 -5.37
N VAL A 102 -1.82 -7.40 -6.36
CA VAL A 102 -1.10 -6.13 -6.33
C VAL A 102 -2.06 -5.01 -6.70
N GLY A 103 -2.20 -4.05 -5.79
CA GLY A 103 -2.95 -2.81 -6.00
C GLY A 103 -2.02 -1.71 -6.46
N MET A 104 -2.39 -1.03 -7.54
CA MET A 104 -1.56 -0.02 -8.16
C MET A 104 -1.87 1.38 -7.62
N GLY A 105 -0.90 2.28 -7.74
CA GLY A 105 -0.98 3.68 -7.37
C GLY A 105 -0.42 3.99 -5.98
N GLU A 106 0.38 5.04 -5.89
CA GLU A 106 0.99 5.50 -4.64
C GLU A 106 -0.07 6.11 -3.72
N HIS A 107 -0.41 5.43 -2.61
CA HIS A 107 -1.42 5.90 -1.66
C HIS A 107 -0.89 6.94 -0.67
N ALA A 108 0.40 6.94 -0.37
CA ALA A 108 1.06 7.94 0.47
C ALA A 108 1.13 9.29 -0.28
N ILE A 109 0.30 10.24 0.11
CA ILE A 109 0.16 11.52 -0.62
C ILE A 109 1.38 12.39 -0.41
N ARG A 110 2.12 12.67 -1.49
CA ARG A 110 3.28 13.58 -1.46
C ARG A 110 2.91 15.04 -1.70
N GLY A 111 3.82 15.92 -1.31
CA GLY A 111 3.64 17.36 -1.47
C GLY A 111 3.63 17.86 -2.91
N VAL A 112 4.30 17.17 -3.83
CA VAL A 112 4.53 17.65 -5.20
C VAL A 112 3.86 16.76 -6.24
N MET A 113 4.13 15.46 -6.22
CA MET A 113 3.63 14.51 -7.21
C MET A 113 3.35 13.18 -6.54
N THR A 114 2.21 12.59 -6.87
CA THR A 114 1.82 11.24 -6.44
C THR A 114 1.33 10.50 -7.68
N SER A 115 1.93 9.35 -7.96
CA SER A 115 1.63 8.60 -9.18
C SER A 115 0.36 7.77 -8.99
N TYR A 116 -0.50 7.78 -10.01
CA TYR A 116 -1.69 6.93 -10.04
C TYR A 116 -1.38 5.55 -10.62
N GLY A 117 -2.21 4.58 -10.24
CA GLY A 117 -2.21 3.23 -10.77
C GLY A 117 -3.39 2.98 -11.70
N ASP A 118 -3.50 1.75 -12.16
CA ASP A 118 -4.53 1.30 -13.09
C ASP A 118 -5.33 0.09 -12.58
N GLY A 119 -5.42 -0.09 -11.26
CA GLY A 119 -6.26 -1.11 -10.63
C GLY A 119 -5.47 -2.26 -10.02
N VAL A 120 -5.96 -3.48 -10.18
CA VAL A 120 -5.44 -4.68 -9.52
C VAL A 120 -4.85 -5.66 -10.54
N TYR A 121 -3.69 -6.22 -10.19
CA TYR A 121 -3.09 -7.35 -10.88
C TYR A 121 -3.08 -8.58 -9.98
N LYS A 122 -3.26 -9.77 -10.58
CA LYS A 122 -3.22 -11.08 -9.92
C LYS A 122 -2.16 -11.96 -10.55
N SER A 123 -1.40 -12.66 -9.73
CA SER A 123 -0.59 -13.82 -10.12
C SER A 123 -1.13 -15.08 -9.46
N ILE A 124 -1.04 -16.22 -10.13
CA ILE A 124 -1.38 -17.55 -9.61
C ILE A 124 -0.15 -18.49 -9.62
N ASN A 125 1.03 -17.95 -9.85
CA ASN A 125 2.28 -18.71 -9.99
C ASN A 125 3.48 -17.98 -9.32
N ALA A 126 3.25 -17.39 -8.14
CA ALA A 126 4.25 -16.72 -7.32
C ALA A 126 4.98 -15.57 -8.05
N GLY A 127 4.25 -14.81 -8.88
CA GLY A 127 4.75 -13.63 -9.58
C GLY A 127 5.45 -13.91 -10.90
N LYS A 128 5.40 -15.14 -11.43
CA LYS A 128 6.01 -15.45 -12.75
C LYS A 128 5.23 -14.82 -13.91
N THR A 129 3.92 -14.73 -13.79
CA THR A 129 3.04 -14.05 -14.75
C THR A 129 1.92 -13.31 -14.02
N TRP A 130 1.38 -12.29 -14.66
CA TRP A 130 0.36 -11.42 -14.09
C TRP A 130 -0.79 -11.18 -15.05
N SER A 131 -1.99 -11.13 -14.51
CA SER A 131 -3.21 -10.72 -15.22
C SER A 131 -3.78 -9.48 -14.56
N HIS A 132 -4.21 -8.50 -15.34
CA HIS A 132 -4.96 -7.36 -14.83
C HIS A 132 -6.40 -7.79 -14.55
N THR A 133 -6.87 -7.58 -13.32
CA THR A 133 -8.15 -8.11 -12.82
C THR A 133 -9.21 -7.01 -12.57
N GLY A 134 -8.97 -5.79 -13.02
CA GLY A 134 -9.98 -4.73 -12.96
C GLY A 134 -9.64 -3.56 -12.04
N LEU A 135 -10.66 -2.83 -11.62
CA LEU A 135 -10.58 -1.62 -10.79
C LEU A 135 -9.70 -0.50 -11.34
N LYS A 136 -9.63 -0.39 -12.67
CA LYS A 136 -8.72 0.55 -13.36
C LYS A 136 -8.92 2.02 -12.95
N ALA A 137 -10.13 2.42 -12.61
CA ALA A 137 -10.46 3.80 -12.30
C ALA A 137 -10.20 4.19 -10.84
N THR A 138 -9.80 3.25 -9.97
CA THR A 138 -9.54 3.53 -8.54
C THR A 138 -8.30 4.38 -8.29
N GLN A 139 -7.37 4.44 -9.21
CA GLN A 139 -6.12 5.21 -9.22
C GLN A 139 -5.15 4.86 -8.07
N GLN A 140 -5.57 4.95 -6.81
CA GLN A 140 -4.75 4.61 -5.64
C GLN A 140 -5.43 3.52 -4.82
N ILE A 141 -4.69 2.43 -4.58
CA ILE A 141 -5.10 1.32 -3.73
C ILE A 141 -4.19 1.29 -2.51
N SER A 142 -4.77 1.47 -1.32
CA SER A 142 -4.03 1.56 -0.06
C SER A 142 -3.80 0.21 0.60
N ARG A 143 -4.75 -0.73 0.48
CA ARG A 143 -4.64 -2.06 1.09
C ARG A 143 -5.35 -3.12 0.26
N ILE A 144 -4.81 -4.32 0.28
CA ILE A 144 -5.48 -5.54 -0.20
C ILE A 144 -5.45 -6.56 0.93
N VAL A 145 -6.59 -7.19 1.20
CA VAL A 145 -6.73 -8.26 2.19
C VAL A 145 -7.34 -9.48 1.53
N ILE A 146 -6.69 -10.62 1.68
CA ILE A 146 -7.13 -11.90 1.15
C ILE A 146 -7.68 -12.73 2.31
N HIS A 147 -8.80 -13.38 2.10
CA HIS A 147 -9.37 -14.33 3.08
C HIS A 147 -8.33 -15.44 3.39
N PRO A 148 -8.08 -15.77 4.67
CA PRO A 148 -6.99 -16.68 5.03
C PRO A 148 -7.10 -18.06 4.39
N ASP A 149 -8.30 -18.61 4.26
CA ASP A 149 -8.54 -19.97 3.79
C ASP A 149 -8.95 -20.06 2.31
N ASN A 150 -9.38 -18.91 1.70
CA ASN A 150 -9.87 -18.90 0.32
C ASN A 150 -9.28 -17.73 -0.48
N PRO A 151 -8.29 -17.97 -1.35
CA PRO A 151 -7.61 -16.92 -2.11
C PRO A 151 -8.50 -16.23 -3.17
N ASP A 152 -9.69 -16.74 -3.44
CA ASP A 152 -10.63 -16.11 -4.37
C ASP A 152 -11.54 -15.07 -3.71
N ILE A 153 -11.58 -15.02 -2.37
CA ILE A 153 -12.23 -13.96 -1.60
C ILE A 153 -11.18 -12.90 -1.26
N VAL A 154 -11.34 -11.71 -1.85
CA VAL A 154 -10.38 -10.62 -1.69
C VAL A 154 -11.09 -9.28 -1.56
N PHE A 155 -10.56 -8.45 -0.68
CA PHE A 155 -11.02 -7.09 -0.45
C PHE A 155 -9.93 -6.08 -0.82
N VAL A 156 -10.35 -4.99 -1.44
CA VAL A 156 -9.46 -3.91 -1.89
C VAL A 156 -9.94 -2.59 -1.29
N ALA A 157 -9.05 -1.92 -0.57
CA ALA A 157 -9.24 -0.56 -0.10
C ALA A 157 -8.81 0.42 -1.19
N ALA A 158 -9.75 1.07 -1.86
CA ALA A 158 -9.50 2.06 -2.87
C ALA A 158 -9.57 3.47 -2.26
N GLN A 159 -8.41 4.12 -2.17
CA GLN A 159 -8.34 5.52 -1.73
C GLN A 159 -8.93 6.44 -2.79
N GLY A 160 -8.81 6.07 -4.08
CA GLY A 160 -9.33 6.82 -5.21
C GLY A 160 -8.47 8.02 -5.59
N ALA A 161 -8.96 8.83 -6.51
CA ALA A 161 -8.24 10.00 -7.01
C ALA A 161 -7.92 10.99 -5.89
N ILE A 162 -6.67 11.43 -5.79
CA ILE A 162 -6.21 12.36 -4.74
C ILE A 162 -6.50 13.83 -5.06
N ASN A 163 -6.66 14.17 -6.34
CA ASN A 163 -6.79 15.55 -6.81
C ASN A 163 -8.25 15.96 -7.13
N GLY A 164 -9.21 15.08 -6.94
CA GLY A 164 -10.61 15.36 -7.28
C GLY A 164 -11.58 14.30 -6.80
N SER A 165 -12.87 14.58 -7.01
CA SER A 165 -13.94 13.64 -6.71
C SER A 165 -14.01 12.50 -7.71
N THR A 166 -14.33 11.30 -7.23
CA THR A 166 -14.60 10.12 -8.07
C THR A 166 -15.49 9.15 -7.33
N LYS A 167 -16.29 8.37 -8.06
CA LYS A 167 -17.08 7.27 -7.50
C LYS A 167 -16.27 5.98 -7.34
N ASP A 168 -15.04 5.96 -7.86
CA ASP A 168 -14.14 4.81 -7.83
C ASP A 168 -13.30 4.80 -6.54
N ARG A 169 -14.00 4.82 -5.39
CA ARG A 169 -13.47 4.86 -4.03
C ARG A 169 -14.20 3.87 -3.13
N GLY A 170 -13.61 3.54 -1.99
CA GLY A 170 -14.23 2.71 -0.97
C GLY A 170 -13.68 1.31 -0.91
N ILE A 171 -14.47 0.36 -0.40
CA ILE A 171 -14.07 -1.03 -0.30
C ILE A 171 -14.72 -1.84 -1.42
N TYR A 172 -13.89 -2.54 -2.17
CA TYR A 172 -14.32 -3.49 -3.19
C TYR A 172 -14.09 -4.91 -2.71
N LYS A 173 -15.04 -5.81 -3.03
CA LYS A 173 -15.00 -7.24 -2.73
C LYS A 173 -15.08 -8.03 -4.02
N SER A 174 -14.27 -9.08 -4.13
CA SER A 174 -14.42 -10.16 -5.09
C SER A 174 -14.58 -11.47 -4.36
N ILE A 175 -15.33 -12.41 -4.94
CA ILE A 175 -15.50 -13.80 -4.45
C ILE A 175 -15.10 -14.83 -5.51
N ASP A 176 -14.59 -14.37 -6.64
CA ASP A 176 -14.21 -15.15 -7.83
C ASP A 176 -12.76 -14.90 -8.26
N GLY A 177 -11.93 -14.51 -7.30
CA GLY A 177 -10.51 -14.29 -7.54
C GLY A 177 -10.18 -13.05 -8.36
N GLY A 178 -11.05 -12.03 -8.32
CA GLY A 178 -10.85 -10.77 -9.01
C GLY A 178 -11.42 -10.72 -10.43
N GLU A 179 -12.19 -11.75 -10.85
CA GLU A 179 -12.89 -11.71 -12.15
C GLU A 179 -13.99 -10.64 -12.15
N THR A 180 -14.72 -10.53 -11.01
CA THR A 180 -15.71 -9.47 -10.80
C THR A 180 -15.50 -8.77 -9.46
N TRP A 181 -15.92 -7.50 -9.40
CA TRP A 181 -15.79 -6.65 -8.23
C TRP A 181 -17.10 -5.96 -7.87
N LYS A 182 -17.46 -5.98 -6.60
CA LYS A 182 -18.60 -5.25 -6.03
C LYS A 182 -18.06 -4.17 -5.09
N ASN A 183 -18.46 -2.91 -5.26
CA ASN A 183 -18.22 -1.89 -4.23
C ASN A 183 -19.16 -2.16 -3.06
N VAL A 184 -18.62 -2.55 -1.92
CA VAL A 184 -19.38 -2.98 -0.72
C VAL A 184 -19.41 -1.90 0.36
N LEU A 185 -18.56 -0.88 0.28
CA LEU A 185 -18.60 0.32 1.13
C LEU A 185 -18.24 1.55 0.31
N PHE A 186 -19.22 2.37 0.00
CA PHE A 186 -19.04 3.68 -0.63
C PHE A 186 -19.69 4.75 0.25
N VAL A 187 -18.94 5.75 0.68
CA VAL A 187 -19.43 6.83 1.54
C VAL A 187 -19.88 8.02 0.69
N ASN A 188 -18.97 8.60 -0.08
CA ASN A 188 -19.22 9.66 -1.05
C ASN A 188 -18.03 9.77 -2.03
N ASP A 189 -18.12 10.67 -3.01
CA ASP A 189 -17.13 10.83 -4.07
C ASP A 189 -15.83 11.53 -3.66
N MET A 190 -15.72 12.00 -2.40
CA MET A 190 -14.52 12.60 -1.81
C MET A 190 -13.86 11.69 -0.76
N THR A 191 -14.54 10.60 -0.33
CA THR A 191 -14.10 9.74 0.76
C THR A 191 -13.66 8.38 0.24
N GLY A 192 -12.37 8.08 0.34
CA GLY A 192 -11.79 6.79 -0.04
C GLY A 192 -11.35 5.97 1.17
N ALA A 193 -11.00 4.72 0.95
CA ALA A 193 -10.48 3.86 2.00
C ALA A 193 -8.97 4.08 2.16
N SER A 194 -8.54 4.50 3.35
CA SER A 194 -7.13 4.63 3.68
C SER A 194 -6.54 3.34 4.24
N GLU A 195 -7.36 2.51 4.91
CA GLU A 195 -6.91 1.24 5.48
C GLU A 195 -8.07 0.24 5.55
N LEU A 196 -7.71 -1.05 5.57
CA LEU A 196 -8.63 -2.18 5.72
C LEU A 196 -7.95 -3.28 6.55
N SER A 197 -8.61 -3.74 7.60
CA SER A 197 -8.13 -4.83 8.46
C SER A 197 -9.20 -5.91 8.58
N MET A 198 -8.80 -7.17 8.40
CA MET A 198 -9.65 -8.35 8.59
C MET A 198 -9.23 -9.07 9.87
N ASP A 199 -10.19 -9.51 10.65
CA ASP A 199 -9.89 -10.46 11.72
C ASP A 199 -9.56 -11.83 11.09
N MET A 200 -8.29 -12.19 11.12
CA MET A 200 -7.81 -13.43 10.51
C MET A 200 -8.30 -14.71 11.23
N ASN A 201 -8.85 -14.57 12.44
CA ASN A 201 -9.48 -15.68 13.18
C ASN A 201 -10.99 -15.77 12.88
N HIS A 202 -11.62 -14.64 12.51
CA HIS A 202 -13.03 -14.47 12.18
C HIS A 202 -13.15 -13.65 10.89
N PRO A 203 -12.87 -14.23 9.70
CA PRO A 203 -12.74 -13.47 8.44
C PRO A 203 -14.02 -12.75 7.98
N GLU A 204 -15.16 -13.08 8.57
CA GLU A 204 -16.42 -12.35 8.42
C GLU A 204 -16.39 -10.95 9.06
N VAL A 205 -15.43 -10.70 9.99
CA VAL A 205 -15.27 -9.41 10.67
C VAL A 205 -14.19 -8.59 9.98
N LEU A 206 -14.60 -7.41 9.50
CA LEU A 206 -13.71 -6.46 8.83
C LEU A 206 -13.85 -5.07 9.45
N TYR A 207 -12.76 -4.32 9.39
CA TYR A 207 -12.70 -2.91 9.79
C TYR A 207 -12.13 -2.08 8.64
N ALA A 208 -12.76 -0.97 8.32
CA ALA A 208 -12.31 -0.04 7.28
C ALA A 208 -12.14 1.37 7.84
N ALA A 209 -11.04 2.02 7.48
CA ALA A 209 -10.81 3.43 7.74
C ALA A 209 -11.13 4.22 6.46
N MET A 210 -12.17 5.05 6.52
CA MET A 210 -12.63 5.86 5.40
C MET A 210 -12.18 7.30 5.60
N TRP A 211 -11.47 7.85 4.63
CA TRP A 211 -10.82 9.14 4.69
C TRP A 211 -11.35 10.11 3.63
N HIS A 212 -11.94 11.20 4.07
CA HIS A 212 -12.31 12.33 3.20
C HIS A 212 -11.06 13.16 2.94
N HIS A 213 -10.62 13.23 1.68
CA HIS A 213 -9.36 13.88 1.33
C HIS A 213 -9.36 14.47 -0.06
N LYS A 214 -8.55 15.51 -0.22
CA LYS A 214 -8.20 16.09 -1.53
C LYS A 214 -6.82 16.75 -1.45
N ARG A 215 -6.01 16.57 -2.47
CA ARG A 215 -4.74 17.25 -2.63
C ARG A 215 -4.84 18.36 -3.67
N GLU A 216 -4.55 19.59 -3.26
CA GLU A 216 -4.27 20.71 -4.14
C GLU A 216 -2.79 21.07 -4.05
N PRO A 217 -2.19 21.78 -5.05
CA PRO A 217 -0.76 22.12 -5.00
C PRO A 217 -0.32 22.87 -3.73
N TRP A 218 -1.21 23.57 -3.10
CA TRP A 218 -0.95 24.42 -1.92
C TRP A 218 -1.59 23.94 -0.61
N VAL A 219 -2.43 22.91 -0.66
CA VAL A 219 -3.11 22.41 0.54
C VAL A 219 -3.43 20.92 0.42
N VAL A 220 -3.41 20.23 1.55
CA VAL A 220 -4.03 18.90 1.72
C VAL A 220 -5.28 19.10 2.58
N MET A 221 -6.43 18.73 2.03
CA MET A 221 -7.64 18.56 2.80
C MET A 221 -7.59 17.16 3.41
N SER A 222 -7.54 17.09 4.73
CA SER A 222 -7.49 15.81 5.47
C SER A 222 -8.59 15.81 6.52
N GLY A 223 -9.68 15.10 6.24
CA GLY A 223 -10.85 15.06 7.09
C GLY A 223 -12.09 15.72 6.49
N GLY A 224 -13.24 15.40 7.07
CA GLY A 224 -14.57 15.87 6.65
C GLY A 224 -15.66 14.89 7.09
N GLU A 225 -16.91 15.22 6.78
CA GLU A 225 -18.09 14.44 7.20
C GLU A 225 -18.05 12.96 6.79
N GLY A 226 -17.36 12.63 5.69
CA GLY A 226 -17.21 11.25 5.23
C GLY A 226 -16.16 10.45 5.98
N SER A 227 -15.26 11.08 6.75
CA SER A 227 -14.22 10.36 7.47
C SER A 227 -14.77 9.56 8.64
N GLY A 228 -14.36 8.30 8.77
CA GLY A 228 -14.83 7.44 9.86
C GLY A 228 -14.28 6.03 9.82
N LEU A 229 -14.37 5.35 10.95
CA LEU A 229 -14.12 3.92 11.03
C LEU A 229 -15.45 3.17 10.83
N TYR A 230 -15.38 2.07 10.11
CA TYR A 230 -16.52 1.22 9.80
C TYR A 230 -16.20 -0.23 10.14
N LYS A 231 -17.22 -0.97 10.59
CA LYS A 231 -17.13 -2.40 10.91
C LYS A 231 -18.18 -3.17 10.12
N SER A 232 -17.79 -4.31 9.60
CA SER A 232 -18.66 -5.35 9.07
C SER A 232 -18.52 -6.62 9.92
N THR A 233 -19.58 -7.38 10.07
CA THR A 233 -19.62 -8.70 10.74
C THR A 233 -20.23 -9.78 9.85
N ASP A 234 -20.39 -9.49 8.57
CA ASP A 234 -21.03 -10.35 7.58
C ASP A 234 -20.22 -10.45 6.28
N SER A 235 -18.91 -10.51 6.41
CA SER A 235 -17.98 -10.59 5.28
C SER A 235 -18.08 -9.40 4.31
N GLY A 236 -18.35 -8.20 4.84
CA GLY A 236 -18.40 -6.98 4.06
C GLY A 236 -19.71 -6.74 3.29
N GLU A 237 -20.78 -7.50 3.55
CA GLU A 237 -22.07 -7.25 2.88
C GLU A 237 -22.75 -6.00 3.42
N THR A 238 -22.65 -5.76 4.74
CA THR A 238 -23.12 -4.54 5.40
C THR A 238 -22.04 -3.92 6.29
N TRP A 239 -22.11 -2.60 6.46
CA TRP A 239 -21.12 -1.84 7.23
C TRP A 239 -21.83 -0.85 8.16
N SER A 240 -21.36 -0.77 9.41
CA SER A 240 -21.81 0.19 10.41
C SER A 240 -20.66 1.11 10.80
N GLN A 241 -20.92 2.41 10.85
CA GLN A 241 -19.92 3.38 11.30
C GLN A 241 -19.74 3.29 12.82
N ILE A 242 -18.49 3.35 13.27
CA ILE A 242 -18.08 3.28 14.68
C ILE A 242 -17.94 4.70 15.22
N HIS A 243 -18.51 4.98 16.41
CA HIS A 243 -18.48 6.32 17.02
C HIS A 243 -18.05 6.31 18.48
N GLU A 244 -18.42 5.30 19.25
CA GLU A 244 -18.29 5.29 20.71
C GLU A 244 -16.84 5.40 21.20
N GLY A 245 -16.52 6.50 21.88
CA GLY A 245 -15.18 6.76 22.40
C GLY A 245 -14.17 7.33 21.38
N LEU A 246 -14.61 7.60 20.13
CA LEU A 246 -13.77 8.19 19.10
C LEU A 246 -14.02 9.71 18.96
N PRO A 247 -13.00 10.49 18.50
CA PRO A 247 -13.21 11.91 18.26
C PRO A 247 -14.24 12.16 17.16
N ALA A 248 -14.96 13.26 17.24
CA ALA A 248 -15.96 13.64 16.23
C ALA A 248 -15.30 13.96 14.89
N GLU A 249 -14.21 14.73 14.92
CA GLU A 249 -13.40 15.04 13.75
C GLU A 249 -12.33 13.98 13.54
N LYS A 250 -12.18 13.52 12.31
CA LYS A 250 -11.20 12.51 11.90
C LYS A 250 -10.60 12.89 10.56
N GLY A 251 -9.28 12.95 10.51
CA GLY A 251 -8.48 13.05 9.29
C GLY A 251 -8.15 11.67 8.72
N LYS A 252 -6.89 11.45 8.34
CA LYS A 252 -6.42 10.13 7.94
C LYS A 252 -6.42 9.19 9.14
N MET A 253 -6.79 7.95 8.90
CA MET A 253 -6.83 6.91 9.92
C MET A 253 -6.24 5.61 9.41
N ALA A 254 -5.71 4.82 10.35
CA ALA A 254 -5.37 3.42 10.15
C ALA A 254 -6.04 2.57 11.23
N ILE A 255 -6.23 1.28 10.96
CA ILE A 255 -6.87 0.35 11.86
C ILE A 255 -6.23 -1.03 11.75
N SER A 256 -6.01 -1.70 12.89
CA SER A 256 -5.43 -3.05 12.93
C SER A 256 -6.11 -3.87 14.01
N VAL A 257 -6.78 -4.96 13.62
CA VAL A 257 -7.28 -5.95 14.56
C VAL A 257 -6.17 -6.91 14.96
N SER A 258 -6.07 -7.22 16.25
CA SER A 258 -5.05 -8.14 16.75
C SER A 258 -5.39 -9.59 16.42
N ARG A 259 -4.47 -10.27 15.72
CA ARG A 259 -4.59 -11.72 15.48
C ARG A 259 -4.43 -12.54 16.77
N ALA A 260 -3.71 -12.02 17.76
CA ALA A 260 -3.55 -12.66 19.08
C ALA A 260 -4.83 -12.59 19.94
N ASN A 261 -5.69 -11.58 19.70
CA ASN A 261 -6.94 -11.38 20.42
C ASN A 261 -7.91 -10.55 19.57
N SER A 262 -8.91 -11.20 18.99
CA SER A 262 -9.91 -10.56 18.12
C SER A 262 -10.74 -9.44 18.78
N ASN A 263 -10.79 -9.39 20.11
CA ASN A 263 -11.45 -8.30 20.84
C ASN A 263 -10.59 -7.02 20.84
N LYS A 264 -9.29 -7.13 20.62
CA LYS A 264 -8.38 -6.00 20.66
C LYS A 264 -8.15 -5.41 19.29
N VAL A 265 -8.52 -4.15 19.13
CA VAL A 265 -8.39 -3.41 17.87
C VAL A 265 -7.71 -2.08 18.15
N TYR A 266 -6.71 -1.74 17.35
CA TYR A 266 -6.00 -0.48 17.41
C TYR A 266 -6.46 0.44 16.29
N ALA A 267 -6.66 1.72 16.58
CA ALA A 267 -6.93 2.75 15.59
C ALA A 267 -5.99 3.95 15.81
N LEU A 268 -5.30 4.35 14.76
CA LEU A 268 -4.49 5.57 14.75
C LEU A 268 -5.28 6.63 13.98
N ILE A 269 -5.55 7.76 14.62
CA ILE A 269 -6.48 8.77 14.12
C ILE A 269 -5.79 10.15 14.10
N GLU A 270 -5.78 10.79 12.94
CA GLU A 270 -5.42 12.20 12.80
C GLU A 270 -6.61 13.09 13.22
N SER A 271 -6.32 14.18 13.89
CA SER A 271 -7.23 15.32 14.01
C SER A 271 -6.49 16.57 13.55
N ASP A 272 -6.95 17.17 12.42
CA ASP A 272 -6.27 18.30 11.78
C ASP A 272 -6.57 19.63 12.50
N SER A 273 -7.81 19.85 12.94
CA SER A 273 -8.23 21.08 13.61
C SER A 273 -7.74 21.15 15.06
N ASN A 274 -7.64 20.02 15.74
CA ASN A 274 -7.16 19.94 17.13
C ASN A 274 -6.31 18.69 17.32
N LYS A 275 -4.99 18.87 17.25
CA LYS A 275 -4.02 17.77 17.35
C LYS A 275 -4.09 17.00 18.68
N ASP A 276 -4.58 17.61 19.74
CA ASP A 276 -4.74 16.97 21.03
C ASP A 276 -5.84 15.90 21.05
N LEU A 277 -6.71 15.90 20.03
CA LEU A 277 -7.75 14.88 19.86
C LEU A 277 -7.30 13.71 18.97
N GLY A 278 -6.17 13.83 18.28
CA GLY A 278 -5.57 12.77 17.47
C GLY A 278 -4.65 11.87 18.32
N GLY A 279 -4.40 10.66 17.85
CA GLY A 279 -3.50 9.71 18.50
C GLY A 279 -3.94 8.27 18.35
N LEU A 280 -3.44 7.42 19.25
CA LEU A 280 -3.80 6.01 19.30
C LEU A 280 -5.02 5.77 20.20
N PHE A 281 -5.98 5.07 19.63
CA PHE A 281 -7.17 4.55 20.32
C PHE A 281 -7.14 3.03 20.33
N VAL A 282 -7.68 2.43 21.38
CA VAL A 282 -7.75 0.98 21.54
C VAL A 282 -9.17 0.58 21.92
N SER A 283 -9.69 -0.44 21.27
CA SER A 283 -10.87 -1.19 21.67
C SER A 283 -10.43 -2.50 22.29
N GLU A 284 -11.09 -2.90 23.38
CA GLU A 284 -10.94 -4.21 24.05
C GLU A 284 -12.20 -5.09 23.84
N ASN A 285 -13.13 -4.65 23.01
CA ASN A 285 -14.42 -5.32 22.76
C ASN A 285 -14.78 -5.35 21.26
N ALA A 286 -13.78 -5.66 20.44
CA ALA A 286 -13.95 -5.81 18.99
C ALA A 286 -14.55 -4.56 18.30
N GLY A 287 -14.18 -3.36 18.76
CA GLY A 287 -14.56 -2.10 18.14
C GLY A 287 -15.94 -1.55 18.56
N GLU A 288 -16.57 -2.12 19.59
CA GLU A 288 -17.86 -1.58 20.11
C GLU A 288 -17.66 -0.25 20.84
N SER A 289 -16.55 -0.12 21.58
CA SER A 289 -16.15 1.13 22.22
C SER A 289 -14.64 1.31 22.23
N TRP A 290 -14.19 2.55 22.33
CA TRP A 290 -12.78 2.92 22.20
C TRP A 290 -12.32 3.80 23.34
N SER A 291 -11.06 3.63 23.71
CA SER A 291 -10.36 4.45 24.71
C SER A 291 -9.13 5.10 24.09
N PHE A 292 -8.94 6.38 24.34
CA PHE A 292 -7.71 7.10 24.01
C PHE A 292 -6.56 6.57 24.85
N VAL A 293 -5.44 6.24 24.22
CA VAL A 293 -4.28 5.64 24.88
C VAL A 293 -3.05 6.54 24.83
N SER A 294 -2.76 7.12 23.68
CA SER A 294 -1.55 7.93 23.49
C SER A 294 -1.76 9.06 22.49
N GLY A 295 -1.38 10.27 22.92
CA GLY A 295 -1.31 11.47 22.07
C GLY A 295 0.14 11.86 21.73
N ASP A 296 1.06 10.91 21.70
CA ASP A 296 2.45 11.17 21.29
C ASP A 296 2.47 11.73 19.87
N ASN A 297 2.97 12.95 19.71
CA ASN A 297 2.98 13.66 18.44
C ASN A 297 3.74 12.93 17.33
N ARG A 298 4.63 12.00 17.66
CA ARG A 298 5.36 11.18 16.69
C ARG A 298 4.45 10.20 15.96
N LEU A 299 3.31 9.83 16.54
CA LEU A 299 2.36 8.87 15.98
C LEU A 299 1.59 9.42 14.78
N THR A 300 1.23 10.72 14.81
CA THR A 300 0.35 11.35 13.83
C THR A 300 1.00 12.49 13.04
N GLN A 301 2.32 12.65 13.11
CA GLN A 301 3.01 13.68 12.33
C GLN A 301 2.90 13.41 10.82
N ARG A 302 2.60 14.43 10.01
CA ARG A 302 2.38 14.32 8.57
C ARG A 302 1.40 13.19 8.21
N ALA A 303 0.29 13.11 8.93
CA ALA A 303 -0.65 11.99 8.90
C ALA A 303 -1.15 11.64 7.49
N TRP A 304 -1.38 12.64 6.64
CA TRP A 304 -1.76 12.47 5.23
C TRP A 304 -0.71 11.71 4.39
N TYR A 305 0.54 11.59 4.86
CA TYR A 305 1.63 10.85 4.22
C TYR A 305 1.90 9.51 4.90
N TYR A 306 1.87 9.48 6.24
CA TYR A 306 2.06 8.29 7.07
C TYR A 306 0.71 7.80 7.63
N THR A 307 0.65 7.50 8.92
CA THR A 307 -0.50 6.99 9.64
C THR A 307 -0.81 5.55 9.26
N GLU A 308 0.08 4.66 9.64
CA GLU A 308 -0.11 3.22 9.52
C GLU A 308 0.12 2.58 10.90
N VAL A 309 -0.76 1.65 11.30
CA VAL A 309 -0.69 0.93 12.58
C VAL A 309 -0.78 -0.58 12.34
N PHE A 310 0.07 -1.33 13.04
CA PHE A 310 0.15 -2.78 12.90
C PHE A 310 0.23 -3.43 14.28
N SER A 311 -0.71 -4.33 14.59
CA SER A 311 -0.66 -5.16 15.79
C SER A 311 0.22 -6.39 15.53
N ASP A 312 0.99 -6.79 16.56
CA ASP A 312 1.75 -8.03 16.49
C ASP A 312 0.80 -9.24 16.46
N PRO A 313 0.99 -10.18 15.53
CA PRO A 313 0.08 -11.32 15.38
C PRO A 313 0.11 -12.31 16.55
N ASN A 314 1.14 -12.28 17.39
CA ASN A 314 1.35 -13.24 18.49
C ASN A 314 1.26 -12.61 19.88
N ASN A 315 1.21 -11.26 19.96
CA ASN A 315 1.10 -10.55 21.23
C ASN A 315 0.22 -9.30 21.10
N GLU A 316 -0.97 -9.35 21.66
CA GLU A 316 -1.96 -8.28 21.60
C GLU A 316 -1.50 -6.93 22.13
N ASN A 317 -0.45 -6.88 22.96
CA ASN A 317 0.09 -5.66 23.57
C ASN A 317 1.27 -5.06 22.80
N ILE A 318 1.75 -5.74 21.77
CA ILE A 318 2.79 -5.19 20.88
C ILE A 318 2.10 -4.54 19.68
N VAL A 319 2.41 -3.27 19.46
CA VAL A 319 1.87 -2.48 18.34
C VAL A 319 2.96 -1.60 17.75
N TYR A 320 2.92 -1.48 16.44
CA TYR A 320 3.86 -0.69 15.63
C TYR A 320 3.13 0.45 14.95
N VAL A 321 3.79 1.59 14.83
CA VAL A 321 3.34 2.72 14.01
C VAL A 321 4.43 3.08 13.02
N MET A 322 4.05 3.08 11.73
CA MET A 322 4.92 3.53 10.65
C MET A 322 4.72 5.04 10.45
N SER A 323 5.81 5.76 10.66
CA SER A 323 5.88 7.22 10.61
C SER A 323 7.33 7.64 10.35
N ALA A 324 7.72 8.82 10.76
CA ALA A 324 9.11 9.30 10.78
C ALA A 324 9.45 9.79 12.21
N PRO A 325 9.85 8.89 13.12
CA PRO A 325 10.39 7.52 12.96
C PRO A 325 9.33 6.40 12.97
N ALA A 326 9.76 5.16 12.72
CA ALA A 326 8.99 3.97 13.07
C ALA A 326 9.03 3.75 14.60
N LEU A 327 7.91 3.36 15.17
CA LEU A 327 7.71 3.26 16.60
C LEU A 327 7.15 1.88 16.98
N ARG A 328 7.58 1.36 18.11
CA ARG A 328 7.04 0.14 18.71
C ARG A 328 6.60 0.43 20.15
N SER A 329 5.46 -0.11 20.53
CA SER A 329 5.03 -0.25 21.92
C SER A 329 4.92 -1.72 22.29
N ILE A 330 5.24 -2.07 23.53
CA ILE A 330 5.11 -3.42 24.08
C ILE A 330 4.06 -3.49 25.20
N ASP A 331 3.38 -2.40 25.47
CA ASP A 331 2.43 -2.22 26.58
C ASP A 331 1.06 -1.68 26.13
N GLY A 332 0.67 -2.02 24.90
CA GLY A 332 -0.62 -1.65 24.35
C GLY A 332 -0.72 -0.19 23.89
N GLY A 333 0.40 0.43 23.54
CA GLY A 333 0.44 1.79 23.01
C GLY A 333 0.67 2.88 24.05
N LYS A 334 0.96 2.54 25.31
CA LYS A 334 1.17 3.51 26.41
C LYS A 334 2.55 4.17 26.34
N ASN A 335 3.58 3.39 26.04
CA ASN A 335 4.96 3.86 25.90
C ASN A 335 5.53 3.43 24.54
N TRP A 336 6.39 4.29 23.96
CA TRP A 336 6.90 4.13 22.60
C TRP A 336 8.41 4.20 22.54
N GLU A 337 9.02 3.24 21.87
CA GLU A 337 10.44 3.23 21.50
C GLU A 337 10.61 3.36 19.98
N ILE A 338 11.72 3.95 19.57
CA ILE A 338 12.07 4.10 18.15
C ILE A 338 12.66 2.79 17.65
N ILE A 339 12.19 2.34 16.48
CA ILE A 339 12.84 1.28 15.70
C ILE A 339 13.72 1.97 14.65
N TYR A 340 14.99 1.69 14.68
CA TYR A 340 15.94 2.18 13.69
C TYR A 340 15.99 1.21 12.51
N GLY A 341 15.21 1.48 11.47
CA GLY A 341 15.24 0.76 10.21
C GLY A 341 16.41 1.19 9.31
N PRO A 342 16.53 0.59 8.12
CA PRO A 342 17.66 0.87 7.23
C PRO A 342 17.62 2.26 6.60
N HIS A 343 16.45 2.91 6.55
CA HIS A 343 16.24 4.28 6.09
C HIS A 343 15.20 4.97 6.99
N GLY A 344 14.80 6.19 6.67
CA GLY A 344 13.71 6.92 7.33
C GLY A 344 12.46 6.95 6.46
N ASP A 345 11.39 7.56 7.01
CA ASP A 345 10.10 7.68 6.32
C ASP A 345 9.48 6.31 6.01
N TYR A 346 8.83 5.73 7.06
CA TYR A 346 8.32 4.36 7.03
C TYR A 346 6.85 4.33 6.59
N HIS A 347 6.51 3.38 5.70
CA HIS A 347 5.21 3.35 5.02
C HIS A 347 4.40 2.09 5.25
N ASP A 348 5.06 0.93 5.42
CA ASP A 348 4.36 -0.34 5.58
C ASP A 348 5.19 -1.31 6.41
N LEU A 349 4.51 -2.24 7.07
CA LEU A 349 5.11 -3.30 7.86
C LEU A 349 4.32 -4.59 7.70
N TRP A 350 4.99 -5.67 7.33
CA TRP A 350 4.44 -7.00 7.45
C TRP A 350 5.20 -7.77 8.53
N ILE A 351 4.45 -8.46 9.39
CA ILE A 351 4.96 -9.29 10.48
C ILE A 351 4.54 -10.72 10.20
N ASN A 352 5.49 -11.65 10.23
CA ASN A 352 5.19 -13.07 10.02
C ASN A 352 4.28 -13.59 11.14
N PRO A 353 3.06 -14.07 10.83
CA PRO A 353 2.13 -14.55 11.85
C PRO A 353 2.63 -15.78 12.60
N ASN A 354 3.58 -16.54 12.04
CA ASN A 354 4.18 -17.70 12.71
C ASN A 354 5.40 -17.32 13.54
N ASN A 355 5.99 -16.13 13.35
CA ASN A 355 7.20 -15.70 14.04
C ASN A 355 7.36 -14.18 13.97
N SER A 356 6.92 -13.46 14.99
CA SER A 356 6.98 -11.99 15.04
C SER A 356 8.40 -11.40 14.97
N LYS A 357 9.45 -12.21 15.16
CA LYS A 357 10.84 -11.75 14.95
C LYS A 357 11.15 -11.49 13.46
N ASN A 358 10.37 -12.14 12.58
CA ASN A 358 10.53 -12.02 11.16
C ASN A 358 9.55 -11.00 10.59
N MET A 359 10.09 -9.91 10.05
CA MET A 359 9.31 -8.80 9.52
C MET A 359 9.96 -8.25 8.24
N VAL A 360 9.17 -7.58 7.43
CA VAL A 360 9.65 -6.69 6.37
C VAL A 360 9.03 -5.32 6.53
N ILE A 361 9.85 -4.28 6.46
CA ILE A 361 9.46 -2.87 6.54
C ILE A 361 9.68 -2.18 5.20
N SER A 362 8.78 -1.30 4.80
CA SER A 362 8.91 -0.40 3.64
C SER A 362 9.22 1.02 4.07
N ASP A 363 10.16 1.66 3.39
CA ASP A 363 10.58 3.03 3.66
C ASP A 363 11.03 3.78 2.40
N ASP A 364 11.52 5.02 2.53
CA ASP A 364 12.02 5.81 1.40
C ASP A 364 13.33 5.26 0.77
N GLY A 365 13.93 4.25 1.36
CA GLY A 365 15.12 3.55 0.86
C GLY A 365 14.87 2.15 0.28
N GLY A 366 13.61 1.68 0.31
CA GLY A 366 13.23 0.36 -0.21
C GLY A 366 12.54 -0.53 0.81
N ALA A 367 12.96 -1.78 0.92
CA ALA A 367 12.50 -2.70 1.94
C ALA A 367 13.65 -3.23 2.80
N GLY A 368 13.43 -3.35 4.09
CA GLY A 368 14.34 -4.00 5.04
C GLY A 368 13.72 -5.25 5.64
N ILE A 369 14.47 -6.33 5.71
CA ILE A 369 14.03 -7.60 6.32
C ILE A 369 14.79 -7.82 7.61
N THR A 370 14.08 -8.23 8.66
CA THR A 370 14.63 -8.55 9.98
C THR A 370 14.20 -9.93 10.45
N PHE A 371 15.02 -10.54 11.34
CA PHE A 371 14.73 -11.80 12.03
C PHE A 371 14.88 -11.67 13.56
N ASN A 372 14.94 -10.43 14.05
CA ASN A 372 15.19 -10.12 15.46
C ASN A 372 14.43 -8.89 15.96
N TYR A 373 13.14 -8.76 15.54
CA TYR A 373 12.26 -7.64 15.95
C TYR A 373 12.76 -6.25 15.52
N GLY A 374 13.58 -6.15 14.47
CA GLY A 374 14.09 -4.87 14.01
C GLY A 374 15.37 -4.39 14.71
N GLU A 375 16.06 -5.26 15.48
CA GLU A 375 17.38 -4.93 16.03
C GLU A 375 18.44 -4.79 14.92
N SER A 376 18.26 -5.53 13.83
CA SER A 376 19.06 -5.39 12.61
C SER A 376 18.21 -5.70 11.35
N TRP A 377 18.63 -5.15 10.22
CA TRP A 377 17.92 -5.23 8.95
C TRP A 377 18.84 -5.62 7.80
N SER A 378 18.27 -6.20 6.75
CA SER A 378 18.98 -6.41 5.48
C SER A 378 19.36 -5.07 4.85
N THR A 379 20.37 -5.11 3.96
CA THR A 379 20.82 -3.91 3.25
C THR A 379 19.79 -3.43 2.20
N GLN A 380 19.78 -2.12 1.95
CA GLN A 380 19.05 -1.49 0.82
C GLN A 380 20.03 -1.01 -0.28
N ALA A 381 21.32 -1.30 -0.14
CA ALA A 381 22.34 -0.91 -1.12
C ALA A 381 22.50 -1.93 -2.27
N ASN A 382 21.53 -2.81 -2.45
CA ASN A 382 21.48 -3.87 -3.47
C ASN A 382 20.23 -3.80 -4.35
N MET A 383 19.43 -2.74 -4.24
CA MET A 383 18.20 -2.51 -5.00
C MET A 383 18.45 -1.48 -6.10
N SER A 384 17.86 -1.68 -7.27
CA SER A 384 18.00 -0.77 -8.42
C SER A 384 16.74 0.10 -8.58
N THR A 385 16.25 0.66 -7.48
CA THR A 385 14.98 1.41 -7.41
C THR A 385 15.15 2.86 -6.97
N ALA A 386 16.37 3.40 -7.05
CA ALA A 386 16.66 4.77 -6.68
C ALA A 386 15.78 5.78 -7.43
N GLN A 387 15.23 6.73 -6.71
CA GLN A 387 14.51 7.84 -7.32
C GLN A 387 15.49 8.86 -7.86
N ILE A 388 15.52 9.06 -9.18
CA ILE A 388 16.45 9.97 -9.87
C ILE A 388 15.79 11.34 -9.98
N TYR A 389 16.38 12.37 -9.36
CA TYR A 389 15.87 13.74 -9.39
C TYR A 389 16.49 14.58 -10.53
N ARG A 390 17.73 14.30 -10.90
CA ARG A 390 18.45 15.03 -11.96
C ARG A 390 19.31 14.07 -12.76
N ILE A 391 19.36 14.30 -14.07
CA ILE A 391 20.19 13.58 -15.02
C ILE A 391 20.99 14.61 -15.81
N ASN A 392 22.30 14.41 -15.95
CA ASN A 392 23.16 15.15 -16.84
C ASN A 392 23.70 14.19 -17.89
N THR A 393 23.77 14.65 -19.12
CA THR A 393 24.43 13.98 -20.24
C THR A 393 25.54 14.89 -20.74
N ASP A 394 26.64 14.31 -21.19
CA ASP A 394 27.75 14.98 -21.86
C ASP A 394 27.60 15.02 -23.39
#